data_c468b94b54f8dffb1677f0194eebca42
#
_entry.id   c468b94b54f8dffb1677f0194eebca42
#
_cell.length_a   1.000
_cell.length_b   1.000
_cell.length_c   1.000
_cell.angle_alpha   90.00
_cell.angle_beta   90.00
_cell.angle_gamma   90.00
#
_symmetry.space_group_name_H-M   'P 1'
#
loop_
_entity.id
_entity.type
_entity.pdbx_description
1 polymer ?
#
loop_
_entity_poly.entity_id
_entity_poly.type
_entity_poly.pdbx_seq_one_letter_code
_entity_poly.pdbx_strand_id
1 'polypeptide(L)'
;MGTVNICECVRLNPCVKSFLNVTTDKVYHNNEWAWGYRENEPLDGYDPYSNSKSCSELVTHSYINSFFNDMDVSVSTARAGNVIGGGDFANDRIVPDCVRAAIKKEDIVVRNPHSTRPYQHVLEPLAAYLMIAMEQFKDKKYADFYNVGPDESDCITTGVLVDTFCNKWGEGLKWVNKYDGGPHEANFLKLDCSKLKTTFGWKPRWNFDTAIEK
;
A
#
# COMPACT_ATOMS: atom_id res chain seq x y z
N MET A 1 18.56 7.93 -0.55
CA MET A 1 19.33 8.39 -1.74
C MET A 1 18.46 8.36 -3.02
N GLY A 2 17.79 7.25 -3.39
CA GLY A 2 17.00 7.18 -4.62
C GLY A 2 15.96 8.29 -4.77
N THR A 3 15.18 8.58 -3.70
CA THR A 3 14.18 9.67 -3.72
C THR A 3 14.83 11.04 -3.94
N VAL A 4 15.98 11.31 -3.30
CA VAL A 4 16.73 12.57 -3.52
C VAL A 4 17.13 12.69 -4.99
N ASN A 5 17.69 11.63 -5.57
CA ASN A 5 18.13 11.64 -6.97
C ASN A 5 16.97 11.93 -7.92
N ILE A 6 15.81 11.31 -7.70
CA ILE A 6 14.62 11.56 -8.52
C ILE A 6 14.08 12.99 -8.31
N CYS A 7 14.01 13.48 -7.08
CA CYS A 7 13.62 14.86 -6.80
C CYS A 7 14.56 15.87 -7.48
N GLU A 8 15.88 15.62 -7.47
CA GLU A 8 16.83 16.45 -8.24
C GLU A 8 16.61 16.36 -9.75
N CYS A 9 16.32 15.16 -10.27
CA CYS A 9 15.94 15.02 -11.68
C CYS A 9 14.69 15.85 -12.02
N VAL A 10 13.66 15.81 -11.17
CA VAL A 10 12.45 16.63 -11.35
C VAL A 10 12.79 18.11 -11.29
N ARG A 11 13.57 18.54 -10.30
CA ARG A 11 13.97 19.95 -10.11
C ARG A 11 14.76 20.52 -11.29
N LEU A 12 15.62 19.72 -11.89
CA LEU A 12 16.50 20.14 -12.98
C LEU A 12 15.87 20.02 -14.38
N ASN A 13 14.68 19.41 -14.48
CA ASN A 13 14.02 19.18 -15.76
C ASN A 13 12.64 19.86 -15.82
N PRO A 14 12.53 21.08 -16.37
CA PRO A 14 11.29 21.85 -16.40
C PRO A 14 10.19 21.25 -17.29
N CYS A 15 10.48 20.19 -18.04
CA CYS A 15 9.48 19.45 -18.79
C CYS A 15 8.62 18.53 -17.89
N VAL A 16 9.08 18.22 -16.67
CA VAL A 16 8.30 17.43 -15.72
C VAL A 16 7.23 18.32 -15.09
N LYS A 17 5.96 17.97 -15.26
CA LYS A 17 4.82 18.74 -14.76
C LYS A 17 4.06 18.02 -13.65
N SER A 18 4.22 16.71 -13.54
CA SER A 18 3.53 15.89 -12.53
C SER A 18 4.50 14.81 -12.03
N PHE A 19 4.68 14.75 -10.72
CA PHE A 19 5.49 13.74 -10.06
C PHE A 19 4.70 13.12 -8.90
N LEU A 20 4.58 11.80 -8.90
CA LEU A 20 3.96 11.03 -7.82
C LEU A 20 4.99 10.09 -7.19
N ASN A 21 5.26 10.28 -5.90
CA ASN A 21 6.09 9.37 -5.12
C ASN A 21 5.21 8.29 -4.48
N VAL A 22 5.38 7.04 -4.88
CA VAL A 22 4.63 5.90 -4.32
C VAL A 22 5.39 5.33 -3.14
N THR A 23 4.74 5.33 -1.98
CA THR A 23 5.29 4.81 -0.73
C THR A 23 4.46 3.64 -0.18
N THR A 24 4.23 3.55 1.12
CA THR A 24 3.54 2.43 1.77
C THR A 24 2.69 2.91 2.95
N ASP A 25 1.71 2.12 3.35
CA ASP A 25 0.96 2.29 4.59
C ASP A 25 1.84 2.18 5.86
N LYS A 26 3.01 1.53 5.76
CA LYS A 26 3.96 1.31 6.87
C LYS A 26 4.80 2.54 7.22
N VAL A 27 4.56 3.68 6.59
CA VAL A 27 5.30 4.93 6.88
C VAL A 27 4.94 5.54 8.23
N TYR A 28 3.77 5.20 8.78
CA TYR A 28 3.25 5.80 10.01
C TYR A 28 3.88 5.21 11.27
N HIS A 29 3.96 6.03 12.31
CA HIS A 29 4.14 5.53 13.66
C HIS A 29 2.94 4.65 14.04
N ASN A 30 3.14 3.34 14.20
CA ASN A 30 2.03 2.43 14.44
C ASN A 30 1.68 2.35 15.93
N ASN A 31 0.51 2.89 16.29
CA ASN A 31 -0.03 2.87 17.65
C ASN A 31 -0.87 1.61 17.94
N GLU A 32 -0.97 0.66 17.02
CA GLU A 32 -1.79 -0.57 17.14
C GLU A 32 -3.26 -0.30 17.55
N TRP A 33 -3.82 0.83 17.10
CA TRP A 33 -5.18 1.24 17.38
C TRP A 33 -6.19 0.80 16.32
N ALA A 34 -7.50 0.90 16.64
CA ALA A 34 -8.56 0.42 15.76
C ALA A 34 -8.88 1.34 14.57
N TRP A 35 -8.39 2.58 14.58
CA TRP A 35 -8.66 3.58 13.53
C TRP A 35 -7.67 3.53 12.38
N GLY A 36 -8.15 3.90 11.18
CA GLY A 36 -7.27 4.11 10.05
C GLY A 36 -6.37 5.34 10.23
N TYR A 37 -5.09 5.22 9.81
CA TYR A 37 -4.15 6.34 9.81
C TYR A 37 -4.53 7.35 8.74
N ARG A 38 -4.50 8.63 9.11
CA ARG A 38 -4.73 9.77 8.20
C ARG A 38 -3.40 10.31 7.69
N GLU A 39 -3.46 11.05 6.60
CA GLU A 39 -2.26 11.57 5.94
C GLU A 39 -1.42 12.53 6.79
N ASN A 40 -1.99 13.13 7.82
CA ASN A 40 -1.33 14.05 8.76
C ASN A 40 -0.78 13.37 10.02
N GLU A 41 -0.90 12.04 10.14
CA GLU A 41 -0.33 11.30 11.29
C GLU A 41 1.20 11.22 11.20
N PRO A 42 1.90 11.10 12.35
CA PRO A 42 3.35 11.05 12.41
C PRO A 42 3.96 9.92 11.57
N LEU A 43 5.02 10.25 10.84
CA LEU A 43 5.80 9.32 10.02
C LEU A 43 6.98 8.79 10.84
N ASP A 44 6.92 7.52 11.22
CA ASP A 44 7.99 6.83 11.96
C ASP A 44 7.84 5.32 11.77
N GLY A 45 8.18 4.83 10.58
CA GLY A 45 8.13 3.40 10.28
C GLY A 45 9.06 2.59 11.17
N TYR A 46 8.57 1.50 11.73
CA TYR A 46 9.24 0.72 12.78
C TYR A 46 10.50 -0.01 12.31
N ASP A 47 10.47 -0.65 11.16
CA ASP A 47 11.58 -1.44 10.61
C ASP A 47 12.37 -0.66 9.54
N PRO A 48 13.58 -1.14 9.12
CA PRO A 48 14.40 -0.43 8.12
C PRO A 48 13.68 -0.16 6.80
N TYR A 49 12.83 -1.07 6.32
CA TYR A 49 12.03 -0.84 5.11
C TYR A 49 11.01 0.26 5.35
N SER A 50 10.20 0.13 6.38
CA SER A 50 9.14 1.09 6.74
C SER A 50 9.72 2.49 6.97
N ASN A 51 10.80 2.59 7.73
CA ASN A 51 11.46 3.87 8.01
C ASN A 51 12.12 4.46 6.76
N SER A 52 12.69 3.63 5.87
CA SER A 52 13.22 4.13 4.59
C SER A 52 12.14 4.80 3.73
N LYS A 53 10.90 4.33 3.82
CA LYS A 53 9.73 4.92 3.15
C LYS A 53 9.24 6.18 3.87
N SER A 54 9.27 6.23 5.19
CA SER A 54 9.05 7.46 5.96
C SER A 54 10.06 8.54 5.58
N CYS A 55 11.34 8.19 5.48
CA CYS A 55 12.38 9.10 4.99
C CYS A 55 12.12 9.59 3.55
N SER A 56 11.59 8.71 2.68
CA SER A 56 11.20 9.09 1.31
C SER A 56 10.10 10.17 1.30
N GLU A 57 9.11 10.04 2.18
CA GLU A 57 8.04 11.05 2.37
C GLU A 57 8.63 12.37 2.87
N LEU A 58 9.46 12.33 3.92
CA LEU A 58 10.08 13.53 4.49
C LEU A 58 10.97 14.26 3.49
N VAL A 59 11.73 13.52 2.68
CA VAL A 59 12.53 14.10 1.58
C VAL A 59 11.61 14.78 0.56
N THR A 60 10.56 14.10 0.11
CA THR A 60 9.63 14.67 -0.87
C THR A 60 8.99 15.95 -0.33
N HIS A 61 8.53 15.94 0.94
CA HIS A 61 7.97 17.11 1.61
C HIS A 61 8.98 18.27 1.67
N SER A 62 10.23 17.99 2.03
CA SER A 62 11.29 18.99 2.06
C SER A 62 11.52 19.63 0.69
N TYR A 63 11.52 18.82 -0.39
CA TYR A 63 11.66 19.33 -1.76
C TYR A 63 10.45 20.14 -2.22
N ILE A 64 9.22 19.75 -1.83
CA ILE A 64 8.02 20.53 -2.10
C ILE A 64 8.18 21.92 -1.50
N ASN A 65 8.51 22.01 -0.21
CA ASN A 65 8.60 23.28 0.51
C ASN A 65 9.77 24.16 0.05
N SER A 66 10.89 23.56 -0.34
CA SER A 66 12.11 24.31 -0.67
C SER A 66 12.21 24.70 -2.15
N PHE A 67 11.56 23.95 -3.05
CA PHE A 67 11.75 24.12 -4.49
C PHE A 67 10.46 24.05 -5.29
N PHE A 68 9.65 23.00 -5.11
CA PHE A 68 8.55 22.70 -6.03
C PHE A 68 7.35 23.62 -5.89
N ASN A 69 7.18 24.30 -4.74
CA ASN A 69 6.12 25.28 -4.56
C ASN A 69 6.22 26.44 -5.56
N ASP A 70 7.45 26.85 -5.87
CA ASP A 70 7.73 27.97 -6.78
C ASP A 70 7.95 27.49 -8.24
N MET A 71 7.82 26.19 -8.52
CA MET A 71 8.00 25.60 -9.84
C MET A 71 6.66 25.19 -10.47
N ASP A 72 6.64 25.12 -11.79
CA ASP A 72 5.49 24.61 -12.55
C ASP A 72 5.52 23.07 -12.60
N VAL A 73 5.48 22.46 -11.42
CA VAL A 73 5.39 21.03 -11.21
C VAL A 73 4.44 20.73 -10.05
N SER A 74 3.60 19.71 -10.21
CA SER A 74 2.72 19.20 -9.19
C SER A 74 3.32 17.93 -8.60
N VAL A 75 3.45 17.87 -7.27
CA VAL A 75 4.11 16.75 -6.58
C VAL A 75 3.19 16.19 -5.50
N SER A 76 2.95 14.90 -5.56
CA SER A 76 2.15 14.16 -4.56
C SER A 76 2.89 12.95 -4.03
N THR A 77 2.44 12.43 -2.88
CA THR A 77 2.76 11.09 -2.44
C THR A 77 1.51 10.23 -2.34
N ALA A 78 1.65 8.93 -2.57
CA ALA A 78 0.57 7.95 -2.44
C ALA A 78 1.04 6.78 -1.57
N ARG A 79 0.30 6.53 -0.49
CA ARG A 79 0.59 5.51 0.53
C ARG A 79 -0.42 4.39 0.36
N ALA A 80 0.01 3.23 -0.12
CA ALA A 80 -0.86 2.08 -0.26
C ALA A 80 -0.43 0.91 0.62
N GLY A 81 -1.42 0.12 1.01
CA GLY A 81 -1.24 -1.10 1.77
C GLY A 81 -0.95 -2.33 0.91
N ASN A 82 -1.30 -3.50 1.44
CA ASN A 82 -1.05 -4.77 0.79
C ASN A 82 -1.82 -4.92 -0.52
N VAL A 83 -1.12 -5.34 -1.57
CA VAL A 83 -1.71 -5.59 -2.88
C VAL A 83 -1.67 -7.06 -3.24
N ILE A 84 -2.69 -7.50 -3.96
CA ILE A 84 -2.84 -8.85 -4.50
C ILE A 84 -2.84 -8.73 -6.02
N GLY A 85 -2.16 -9.65 -6.71
CA GLY A 85 -2.17 -9.69 -8.18
C GLY A 85 -1.33 -10.82 -8.72
N GLY A 86 -1.64 -11.25 -9.94
CA GLY A 86 -0.87 -12.27 -10.64
C GLY A 86 0.57 -11.81 -10.92
N GLY A 87 1.48 -12.79 -11.08
CA GLY A 87 2.89 -12.52 -11.40
C GLY A 87 3.77 -12.12 -10.21
N ASP A 88 3.26 -12.11 -8.98
CA ASP A 88 4.08 -11.94 -7.79
C ASP A 88 4.68 -13.27 -7.34
N PHE A 89 6.01 -13.38 -7.37
CA PHE A 89 6.77 -14.56 -6.98
C PHE A 89 7.64 -14.30 -5.74
N ALA A 90 7.46 -13.18 -5.05
CA ALA A 90 8.26 -12.86 -3.87
C ALA A 90 8.05 -13.86 -2.74
N ASN A 91 9.13 -14.19 -2.03
CA ASN A 91 9.07 -15.01 -0.82
C ASN A 91 8.51 -14.20 0.35
N ASP A 92 7.99 -14.91 1.35
CA ASP A 92 7.45 -14.32 2.58
C ASP A 92 6.28 -13.33 2.34
N ARG A 93 5.53 -13.57 1.26
CA ARG A 93 4.26 -12.90 0.97
C ARG A 93 3.14 -13.91 0.95
N ILE A 94 2.06 -13.58 1.67
CA ILE A 94 1.00 -14.55 1.96
C ILE A 94 0.37 -15.16 0.70
N VAL A 95 -0.03 -14.39 -0.30
CA VAL A 95 -0.69 -14.92 -1.50
C VAL A 95 0.27 -15.74 -2.37
N PRO A 96 1.50 -15.28 -2.71
CA PRO A 96 2.50 -16.12 -3.37
C PRO A 96 2.83 -17.40 -2.60
N ASP A 97 2.89 -17.36 -1.26
CA ASP A 97 3.13 -18.55 -0.45
C ASP A 97 1.95 -19.51 -0.49
N CYS A 98 0.71 -19.03 -0.48
CA CYS A 98 -0.48 -19.84 -0.70
C CYS A 98 -0.44 -20.57 -2.05
N VAL A 99 -0.13 -19.83 -3.13
CA VAL A 99 -0.02 -20.42 -4.48
C VAL A 99 1.08 -21.49 -4.54
N ARG A 100 2.26 -21.21 -3.95
CA ARG A 100 3.35 -22.20 -3.92
C ARG A 100 2.97 -23.49 -3.18
N ALA A 101 2.32 -23.37 -2.02
CA ALA A 101 1.86 -24.52 -1.24
C ALA A 101 0.79 -25.30 -2.02
N ALA A 102 -0.17 -24.62 -2.62
CA ALA A 102 -1.23 -25.24 -3.41
C ALA A 102 -0.69 -26.04 -4.60
N ILE A 103 0.26 -25.47 -5.36
CA ILE A 103 0.91 -26.18 -6.50
C ILE A 103 1.66 -27.44 -6.03
N LYS A 104 2.28 -27.37 -4.84
CA LYS A 104 3.00 -28.52 -4.26
C LYS A 104 2.09 -29.53 -3.57
N LYS A 105 0.79 -29.20 -3.41
CA LYS A 105 -0.18 -29.98 -2.62
C LYS A 105 0.24 -30.12 -1.15
N GLU A 106 0.79 -29.06 -0.59
CA GLU A 106 1.21 -28.96 0.80
C GLU A 106 0.25 -28.03 1.55
N ASP A 107 0.16 -28.18 2.88
CA ASP A 107 -0.60 -27.23 3.73
C ASP A 107 0.07 -25.85 3.70
N ILE A 108 -0.75 -24.79 3.62
CA ILE A 108 -0.27 -23.42 3.70
C ILE A 108 0.16 -23.13 5.13
N VAL A 109 1.38 -22.65 5.33
CA VAL A 109 1.87 -22.24 6.66
C VAL A 109 1.58 -20.77 6.90
N VAL A 110 0.78 -20.45 7.93
CA VAL A 110 0.44 -19.08 8.34
C VAL A 110 1.05 -18.81 9.72
N ARG A 111 1.89 -17.77 9.80
CA ARG A 111 2.58 -17.39 11.05
C ARG A 111 1.74 -16.54 11.97
N ASN A 112 1.01 -15.55 11.43
CA ASN A 112 0.13 -14.66 12.19
C ASN A 112 -1.25 -14.52 11.51
N PRO A 113 -2.18 -15.48 11.76
CA PRO A 113 -3.52 -15.45 11.17
C PRO A 113 -4.40 -14.31 11.66
N HIS A 114 -4.07 -13.69 12.79
CA HIS A 114 -4.87 -12.64 13.43
C HIS A 114 -4.49 -11.22 12.97
N SER A 115 -3.39 -11.05 12.25
CA SER A 115 -2.99 -9.74 11.75
C SER A 115 -4.01 -9.19 10.74
N THR A 116 -4.49 -7.97 10.97
CA THR A 116 -5.43 -7.28 10.07
C THR A 116 -4.67 -6.40 9.08
N ARG A 117 -5.02 -6.51 7.79
CA ARG A 117 -4.40 -5.76 6.70
C ARG A 117 -5.43 -5.26 5.69
N PRO A 118 -5.17 -4.11 5.05
CA PRO A 118 -5.99 -3.58 3.96
C PRO A 118 -5.60 -4.24 2.63
N TYR A 119 -6.15 -5.41 2.34
CA TYR A 119 -5.86 -6.12 1.08
C TYR A 119 -6.69 -5.58 -0.07
N GLN A 120 -6.03 -5.32 -1.21
CA GLN A 120 -6.70 -4.86 -2.43
C GLN A 120 -6.01 -5.44 -3.67
N HIS A 121 -6.74 -5.54 -4.78
CA HIS A 121 -6.11 -5.92 -6.04
C HIS A 121 -5.16 -4.83 -6.53
N VAL A 122 -4.02 -5.22 -7.09
CA VAL A 122 -2.94 -4.28 -7.51
C VAL A 122 -3.44 -3.21 -8.50
N LEU A 123 -4.42 -3.51 -9.33
CA LEU A 123 -4.98 -2.56 -10.28
C LEU A 123 -5.76 -1.41 -9.61
N GLU A 124 -6.24 -1.58 -8.39
CA GLU A 124 -6.93 -0.53 -7.65
C GLU A 124 -6.00 0.64 -7.31
N PRO A 125 -4.88 0.44 -6.60
CA PRO A 125 -3.96 1.54 -6.33
C PRO A 125 -3.28 2.05 -7.60
N LEU A 126 -3.00 1.21 -8.60
CA LEU A 126 -2.44 1.69 -9.88
C LEU A 126 -3.39 2.66 -10.58
N ALA A 127 -4.70 2.37 -10.60
CA ALA A 127 -5.70 3.29 -11.15
C ALA A 127 -5.74 4.62 -10.37
N ALA A 128 -5.67 4.55 -9.03
CA ALA A 128 -5.61 5.74 -8.18
C ALA A 128 -4.34 6.58 -8.46
N TYR A 129 -3.18 5.93 -8.60
CA TYR A 129 -1.91 6.64 -8.91
C TYR A 129 -1.97 7.37 -10.24
N LEU A 130 -2.48 6.72 -11.28
CA LEU A 130 -2.65 7.34 -12.60
C LEU A 130 -3.64 8.50 -12.54
N MET A 131 -4.74 8.35 -11.81
CA MET A 131 -5.73 9.42 -11.61
C MET A 131 -5.11 10.62 -10.88
N ILE A 132 -4.40 10.41 -9.76
CA ILE A 132 -3.71 11.49 -9.04
C ILE A 132 -2.73 12.21 -9.97
N ALA A 133 -1.88 11.45 -10.68
CA ALA A 133 -0.89 12.02 -11.58
C ALA A 133 -1.52 12.82 -12.73
N MET A 134 -2.65 12.37 -13.25
CA MET A 134 -3.39 13.04 -14.32
C MET A 134 -4.10 14.30 -13.83
N GLU A 135 -4.76 14.24 -12.68
CA GLU A 135 -5.51 15.38 -12.17
C GLU A 135 -4.58 16.49 -11.65
N GLN A 136 -3.50 16.14 -10.97
CA GLN A 136 -2.51 17.14 -10.54
C GLN A 136 -1.72 17.75 -11.71
N PHE A 137 -1.60 17.04 -12.85
CA PHE A 137 -1.04 17.60 -14.08
C PHE A 137 -1.93 18.71 -14.65
N LYS A 138 -3.25 18.57 -14.53
CA LYS A 138 -4.23 19.57 -15.00
C LYS A 138 -4.33 20.78 -14.07
N ASP A 139 -4.27 20.54 -12.76
CA ASP A 139 -4.43 21.56 -11.74
C ASP A 139 -3.65 21.21 -10.47
N LYS A 140 -2.68 22.06 -10.12
CA LYS A 140 -1.78 21.88 -8.96
C LYS A 140 -2.53 21.76 -7.62
N LYS A 141 -3.79 22.20 -7.52
CA LYS A 141 -4.61 22.03 -6.31
C LYS A 141 -4.82 20.57 -5.89
N TYR A 142 -4.66 19.63 -6.82
CA TYR A 142 -4.75 18.19 -6.56
C TYR A 142 -3.44 17.57 -6.06
N ALA A 143 -2.35 18.34 -6.02
CA ALA A 143 -1.08 17.90 -5.49
C ALA A 143 -1.11 17.85 -3.96
N ASP A 144 -1.04 16.67 -3.37
CA ASP A 144 -1.11 16.47 -1.92
C ASP A 144 -0.65 15.03 -1.53
N PHE A 145 -0.73 14.69 -0.25
CA PHE A 145 -0.48 13.35 0.28
C PHE A 145 -1.79 12.57 0.33
N TYR A 146 -1.80 11.34 -0.20
CA TYR A 146 -3.00 10.50 -0.29
C TYR A 146 -2.77 9.09 0.23
N ASN A 147 -3.65 8.64 1.10
CA ASN A 147 -3.80 7.23 1.42
C ASN A 147 -4.63 6.54 0.34
N VAL A 148 -4.17 5.37 -0.11
CA VAL A 148 -4.82 4.58 -1.15
C VAL A 148 -5.07 3.16 -0.62
N GLY A 149 -6.30 2.84 -0.35
CA GLY A 149 -6.66 1.55 0.25
C GLY A 149 -8.10 1.15 -0.05
N PRO A 150 -8.45 -0.09 0.28
CA PRO A 150 -9.80 -0.61 0.10
C PRO A 150 -10.79 0.06 1.05
N ASP A 151 -12.06 -0.32 0.93
CA ASP A 151 -13.05 0.02 1.94
C ASP A 151 -12.76 -0.71 3.26
N GLU A 152 -13.28 -0.20 4.37
CA GLU A 152 -13.01 -0.76 5.71
C GLU A 152 -13.46 -2.23 5.82
N SER A 153 -14.53 -2.62 5.11
CA SER A 153 -15.01 -3.98 5.01
C SER A 153 -13.98 -4.98 4.47
N ASP A 154 -13.02 -4.50 3.69
CA ASP A 154 -11.97 -5.30 3.07
C ASP A 154 -10.63 -5.26 3.85
N CYS A 155 -10.63 -4.61 5.03
CA CYS A 155 -9.57 -4.73 6.01
C CYS A 155 -9.80 -6.00 6.84
N ILE A 156 -9.23 -7.10 6.41
CA ILE A 156 -9.48 -8.44 6.96
C ILE A 156 -8.24 -9.04 7.60
N THR A 157 -8.44 -10.11 8.38
CA THR A 157 -7.33 -10.85 8.95
C THR A 157 -6.66 -11.75 7.90
N THR A 158 -5.38 -12.05 8.10
CA THR A 158 -4.64 -13.00 7.26
C THR A 158 -5.29 -14.38 7.25
N GLY A 159 -5.89 -14.82 8.38
CA GLY A 159 -6.62 -16.07 8.45
C GLY A 159 -7.82 -16.10 7.50
N VAL A 160 -8.65 -15.05 7.48
CA VAL A 160 -9.78 -14.92 6.56
C VAL A 160 -9.32 -14.92 5.09
N LEU A 161 -8.20 -14.26 4.81
CA LEU A 161 -7.61 -14.29 3.46
C LEU A 161 -7.29 -15.72 3.03
N VAL A 162 -6.59 -16.47 3.89
CA VAL A 162 -6.16 -17.84 3.54
C VAL A 162 -7.35 -18.80 3.48
N ASP A 163 -8.35 -18.66 4.35
CA ASP A 163 -9.60 -19.42 4.27
C ASP A 163 -10.30 -19.19 2.92
N THR A 164 -10.41 -17.92 2.51
CA THR A 164 -11.02 -17.56 1.22
C THR A 164 -10.22 -18.14 0.05
N PHE A 165 -8.89 -18.06 0.12
CA PHE A 165 -8.01 -18.64 -0.90
C PHE A 165 -8.21 -20.16 -0.98
N CYS A 166 -8.17 -20.88 0.13
CA CYS A 166 -8.38 -22.33 0.17
C CYS A 166 -9.75 -22.73 -0.44
N ASN A 167 -10.79 -22.00 -0.07
CA ASN A 167 -12.14 -22.28 -0.59
C ASN A 167 -12.24 -22.05 -2.10
N LYS A 168 -11.62 -21.00 -2.64
CA LYS A 168 -11.63 -20.70 -4.08
C LYS A 168 -10.71 -21.63 -4.87
N TRP A 169 -9.57 -22.02 -4.32
CA TRP A 169 -8.65 -22.98 -4.94
C TRP A 169 -9.28 -24.37 -5.03
N GLY A 170 -9.94 -24.81 -3.96
CA GLY A 170 -10.56 -26.13 -3.88
C GLY A 170 -9.55 -27.24 -3.59
N GLU A 171 -9.78 -28.44 -4.16
CA GLU A 171 -8.92 -29.63 -4.05
C GLU A 171 -8.58 -30.08 -2.62
N GLY A 172 -9.33 -29.62 -1.60
CA GLY A 172 -9.11 -29.94 -0.19
C GLY A 172 -7.88 -29.25 0.41
N LEU A 173 -7.40 -28.17 -0.21
CA LEU A 173 -6.31 -27.34 0.29
C LEU A 173 -6.63 -26.82 1.71
N LYS A 174 -5.64 -26.87 2.59
CA LYS A 174 -5.75 -26.46 4.00
C LYS A 174 -4.59 -25.58 4.40
N TRP A 175 -4.72 -24.95 5.55
CA TRP A 175 -3.63 -24.22 6.17
C TRP A 175 -3.44 -24.59 7.64
N VAL A 176 -2.24 -24.35 8.15
CA VAL A 176 -1.85 -24.59 9.53
C VAL A 176 -1.23 -23.34 10.12
N ASN A 177 -1.54 -23.07 11.39
CA ASN A 177 -0.87 -21.99 12.13
C ASN A 177 0.45 -22.52 12.68
N LYS A 178 1.58 -21.95 12.24
CA LYS A 178 2.91 -22.22 12.79
C LYS A 178 3.62 -20.91 13.07
N TYR A 179 3.54 -20.47 14.32
CA TYR A 179 4.38 -19.36 14.79
C TYR A 179 5.83 -19.86 14.94
N ASP A 180 6.76 -19.26 14.24
CA ASP A 180 8.18 -19.65 14.19
C ASP A 180 9.12 -18.66 14.88
N GLY A 181 8.57 -17.68 15.64
CA GLY A 181 9.37 -16.62 16.28
C GLY A 181 9.95 -15.60 15.31
N GLY A 182 9.39 -15.51 14.10
CA GLY A 182 9.80 -14.57 13.07
C GLY A 182 9.77 -13.09 13.50
N PRO A 183 10.21 -12.17 12.66
CA PRO A 183 10.27 -10.74 12.99
C PRO A 183 8.91 -10.20 13.40
N HIS A 184 8.94 -9.18 14.27
CA HIS A 184 7.73 -8.50 14.73
C HIS A 184 6.93 -7.98 13.52
N GLU A 185 5.69 -8.41 13.42
CA GLU A 185 4.74 -7.93 12.42
C GLU A 185 3.62 -7.19 13.15
N ALA A 186 3.30 -5.97 12.69
CA ALA A 186 2.19 -5.20 13.23
C ALA A 186 0.90 -6.05 13.24
N ASN A 187 0.14 -6.02 14.34
CA ASN A 187 -1.11 -6.77 14.42
C ASN A 187 -2.24 -6.06 13.69
N PHE A 188 -2.19 -4.73 13.66
CA PHE A 188 -3.26 -3.92 13.10
C PHE A 188 -2.69 -2.77 12.27
N LEU A 189 -3.12 -2.66 11.02
CA LEU A 189 -2.79 -1.55 10.15
C LEU A 189 -3.95 -1.29 9.19
N LYS A 190 -4.51 -0.09 9.26
CA LYS A 190 -5.56 0.43 8.35
C LYS A 190 -5.21 1.83 7.90
N LEU A 191 -5.73 2.22 6.74
CA LEU A 191 -5.64 3.59 6.21
C LEU A 191 -7.03 4.24 6.20
N ASP A 192 -7.11 5.50 6.61
CA ASP A 192 -8.25 6.35 6.28
C ASP A 192 -8.04 6.95 4.90
N CYS A 193 -8.83 6.52 3.93
CA CYS A 193 -8.76 6.96 2.53
C CYS A 193 -9.83 8.02 2.19
N SER A 194 -10.46 8.64 3.18
CA SER A 194 -11.54 9.62 3.00
C SER A 194 -11.11 10.79 2.13
N LYS A 195 -9.85 11.27 2.29
CA LYS A 195 -9.29 12.35 1.49
C LYS A 195 -9.27 12.03 0.00
N LEU A 196 -8.73 10.88 -0.38
CA LEU A 196 -8.72 10.41 -1.77
C LEU A 196 -10.14 10.31 -2.34
N LYS A 197 -11.05 9.71 -1.57
CA LYS A 197 -12.45 9.50 -1.97
C LYS A 197 -13.19 10.83 -2.19
N THR A 198 -13.02 11.79 -1.29
CA THR A 198 -13.69 13.09 -1.38
C THR A 198 -13.10 13.99 -2.46
N THR A 199 -11.78 13.95 -2.66
CA THR A 199 -11.08 14.79 -3.64
C THR A 199 -11.37 14.36 -5.08
N PHE A 200 -11.37 13.05 -5.34
CA PHE A 200 -11.46 12.51 -6.71
C PHE A 200 -12.74 11.73 -6.99
N GLY A 201 -13.60 11.52 -6.01
CA GLY A 201 -14.75 10.60 -6.16
C GLY A 201 -14.34 9.15 -6.37
N TRP A 202 -13.07 8.82 -6.06
CA TRP A 202 -12.53 7.49 -6.26
C TRP A 202 -13.19 6.47 -5.35
N LYS A 203 -13.41 5.27 -5.88
CA LYS A 203 -13.88 4.10 -5.11
C LYS A 203 -13.18 2.86 -5.66
N PRO A 204 -12.80 1.90 -4.78
CA PRO A 204 -12.35 0.59 -5.26
C PRO A 204 -13.45 -0.05 -6.10
N ARG A 205 -13.08 -0.66 -7.22
CA ARG A 205 -14.00 -1.40 -8.09
C ARG A 205 -14.16 -2.85 -7.66
N TRP A 206 -13.11 -3.43 -7.14
CA TRP A 206 -13.07 -4.81 -6.68
C TRP A 206 -12.92 -4.84 -5.16
N ASN A 207 -13.82 -5.59 -4.52
CA ASN A 207 -13.68 -5.93 -3.12
C ASN A 207 -12.65 -7.04 -2.93
N PHE A 208 -12.35 -7.38 -1.69
CA PHE A 208 -11.39 -8.42 -1.34
C PHE A 208 -11.70 -9.77 -2.00
N ASP A 209 -12.97 -10.21 -1.97
CA ASP A 209 -13.39 -11.51 -2.53
C ASP A 209 -13.11 -11.62 -4.04
N THR A 210 -13.42 -10.54 -4.78
CA THR A 210 -13.07 -10.42 -6.20
C THR A 210 -11.56 -10.36 -6.42
N ALA A 211 -10.82 -9.66 -5.55
CA ALA A 211 -9.37 -9.56 -5.67
C ALA A 211 -8.65 -10.93 -5.54
N ILE A 212 -9.15 -11.80 -4.65
CA ILE A 212 -8.63 -13.17 -4.51
C ILE A 212 -9.02 -14.07 -5.68
N GLU A 213 -10.14 -13.79 -6.33
CA GLU A 213 -10.60 -14.58 -7.49
C GLU A 213 -9.79 -14.30 -8.76
N LYS A 214 -9.28 -13.08 -8.92
CA LYS A 214 -8.53 -12.61 -10.10
C LYS A 214 -7.05 -12.92 -10.01
#